data_0dbaf08fd5fa7949ad2a1cdbd1095013
#
_entry.id   0dbaf08fd5fa7949ad2a1cdbd1095013
#
_cell.length_a   1.000
_cell.length_b   1.000
_cell.length_c   1.000
_cell.angle_alpha   90.00
_cell.angle_beta   90.00
_cell.angle_gamma   90.00
#
_symmetry.space_group_name_H-M   'P 1'
#
loop_
_entity.id
_entity.type
_entity.pdbx_description
1 polymer ?
#
loop_
_entity_poly.entity_id
_entity_poly.type
_entity_poly.pdbx_seq_one_letter_code
_entity_poly.pdbx_strand_id
1 'polypeptide(L)'
;MEYKLKILILDDEEIVVTRLKPSLEKEGYTVESFTDSRKAKERIAICNFDIVVTDLKMSNIDGMQLFRFVKEKCPDTEVILISGFATIEVARKALQEGVRDIIAKPFKISQIKDLIKKIISEKHG
;
A
#
# COMPACT_ATOMS: atom_id res chain seq x y z
N MET A 1 -19.08 14.12 -11.36
CA MET A 1 -18.17 14.19 -10.19
C MET A 1 -17.00 13.24 -10.39
N GLU A 2 -15.81 13.77 -10.24
CA GLU A 2 -14.62 12.94 -10.35
C GLU A 2 -14.45 12.12 -9.07
N TYR A 3 -14.20 10.83 -9.28
CA TYR A 3 -13.87 9.94 -8.17
C TYR A 3 -12.42 10.17 -7.74
N LYS A 4 -12.22 10.44 -6.46
CA LYS A 4 -10.88 10.55 -5.89
C LYS A 4 -10.43 9.22 -5.34
N LEU A 5 -9.36 8.70 -5.89
CA LEU A 5 -8.75 7.46 -5.39
C LEU A 5 -8.29 7.66 -3.94
N LYS A 6 -8.62 6.72 -3.09
CA LYS A 6 -8.23 6.76 -1.67
C LYS A 6 -7.13 5.76 -1.40
N ILE A 7 -6.04 6.25 -0.83
CA ILE A 7 -4.84 5.47 -0.55
C ILE A 7 -4.51 5.54 0.94
N LEU A 8 -4.20 4.40 1.53
CA LEU A 8 -3.65 4.34 2.88
C LEU A 8 -2.19 3.92 2.79
N ILE A 9 -1.32 4.65 3.46
CA ILE A 9 0.12 4.35 3.55
C ILE A 9 0.44 3.92 4.97
N LEU A 10 1.16 2.82 5.11
CA LEU A 10 1.61 2.33 6.41
C LEU A 10 3.10 1.98 6.35
N ASP A 11 3.89 2.63 7.18
CA ASP A 11 5.31 2.33 7.34
C ASP A 11 5.73 2.83 8.72
N ASP A 12 6.39 2.00 9.52
CA ASP A 12 6.85 2.41 10.85
C ASP A 12 8.01 3.39 10.80
N GLU A 13 8.64 3.58 9.64
CA GLU A 13 9.60 4.66 9.41
C GLU A 13 8.85 5.93 9.01
N GLU A 14 8.76 6.87 9.94
CA GLU A 14 8.02 8.12 9.74
C GLU A 14 8.45 8.88 8.47
N ILE A 15 9.74 8.85 8.15
CA ILE A 15 10.25 9.55 6.98
C ILE A 15 9.63 9.05 5.67
N VAL A 16 9.29 7.77 5.59
CA VAL A 16 8.65 7.20 4.39
C VAL A 16 7.27 7.80 4.19
N VAL A 17 6.44 7.79 5.24
CA VAL A 17 5.08 8.34 5.14
C VAL A 17 5.09 9.84 4.93
N THR A 18 6.04 10.54 5.55
CA THR A 18 6.18 12.00 5.41
C THR A 18 6.53 12.41 3.98
N ARG A 19 7.29 11.58 3.27
CA ARG A 19 7.65 11.84 1.87
C ARG A 19 6.56 11.42 0.90
N LEU A 20 5.96 10.26 1.11
CA LEU A 20 4.97 9.72 0.18
C LEU A 20 3.66 10.48 0.18
N LYS A 21 3.16 10.82 1.36
CA LYS A 21 1.84 11.42 1.48
C LYS A 21 1.67 12.68 0.64
N PRO A 22 2.51 13.73 0.81
CA PRO A 22 2.33 14.94 0.01
C PRO A 22 2.56 14.72 -1.48
N SER A 23 3.44 13.80 -1.85
CA SER A 23 3.70 13.49 -3.26
C SER A 23 2.50 12.86 -3.94
N LEU A 24 1.79 11.98 -3.24
CA LEU A 24 0.59 11.35 -3.77
C LEU A 24 -0.60 12.29 -3.75
N GLU A 25 -0.70 13.15 -2.74
CA GLU A 25 -1.75 14.17 -2.68
C GLU A 25 -1.66 15.14 -3.84
N LYS A 26 -0.45 15.47 -4.30
CA LYS A 26 -0.24 16.33 -5.47
C LYS A 26 -0.80 15.72 -6.74
N GLU A 27 -0.90 14.41 -6.81
CA GLU A 27 -1.50 13.71 -7.96
C GLU A 27 -3.03 13.71 -7.91
N GLY A 28 -3.62 14.28 -6.86
CA GLY A 28 -5.06 14.37 -6.71
C GLY A 28 -5.69 13.26 -5.88
N TYR A 29 -4.87 12.38 -5.28
CA TYR A 29 -5.37 11.30 -4.46
C TYR A 29 -5.68 11.77 -3.04
N THR A 30 -6.65 11.11 -2.39
CA THR A 30 -6.89 11.29 -0.96
C THR A 30 -6.02 10.28 -0.23
N VAL A 31 -5.15 10.75 0.66
CA VAL A 31 -4.15 9.90 1.31
C VAL A 31 -4.27 9.99 2.84
N GLU A 32 -4.32 8.83 3.49
CA GLU A 32 -4.16 8.73 4.94
C GLU A 32 -2.87 7.95 5.20
N SER A 33 -2.12 8.38 6.19
CA SER A 33 -0.85 7.74 6.52
C SER A 33 -0.80 7.32 7.98
N PHE A 34 -0.14 6.19 8.23
CA PHE A 34 -0.01 5.62 9.57
C PHE A 34 1.41 5.08 9.77
N THR A 35 1.87 5.15 11.01
CA THR A 35 3.11 4.49 11.43
C THR A 35 2.85 3.32 12.37
N ASP A 36 1.61 3.19 12.83
CA ASP A 36 1.18 2.13 13.74
C ASP A 36 0.26 1.15 12.98
N SER A 37 0.68 -0.10 12.88
CA SER A 37 -0.04 -1.12 12.11
C SER A 37 -1.43 -1.44 12.69
N ARG A 38 -1.59 -1.33 13.99
CA ARG A 38 -2.90 -1.59 14.63
C ARG A 38 -3.91 -0.52 14.26
N LYS A 39 -3.49 0.75 14.30
CA LYS A 39 -4.35 1.88 13.90
C LYS A 39 -4.70 1.81 12.43
N ALA A 40 -3.72 1.46 11.59
CA ALA A 40 -3.96 1.28 10.17
C ALA A 40 -4.98 0.17 9.92
N LYS A 41 -4.86 -0.95 10.61
CA LYS A 41 -5.79 -2.08 10.48
C LYS A 41 -7.22 -1.68 10.84
N GLU A 42 -7.39 -0.95 11.93
CA GLU A 42 -8.71 -0.44 12.32
C GLU A 42 -9.33 0.44 11.24
N ARG A 43 -8.52 1.29 10.65
CA ARG A 43 -8.98 2.20 9.60
C ARG A 43 -9.32 1.45 8.32
N ILE A 44 -8.50 0.47 7.96
CA ILE A 44 -8.73 -0.38 6.78
C ILE A 44 -10.03 -1.18 6.89
N ALA A 45 -10.39 -1.59 8.10
CA ALA A 45 -11.59 -2.41 8.35
C ALA A 45 -12.89 -1.75 7.86
N ILE A 46 -12.88 -0.43 7.63
CA ILE A 46 -14.02 0.30 7.09
C ILE A 46 -14.18 0.07 5.58
N CYS A 47 -13.17 -0.50 4.94
CA CYS A 47 -13.15 -0.81 3.50
C CYS A 47 -13.36 0.42 2.61
N ASN A 48 -12.74 1.52 2.98
CA ASN A 48 -12.88 2.80 2.29
C ASN A 48 -11.67 3.17 1.42
N PHE A 49 -10.73 2.25 1.25
CA PHE A 49 -9.50 2.50 0.48
C PHE A 49 -9.45 1.65 -0.78
N ASP A 50 -8.95 2.26 -1.84
CA ASP A 50 -8.73 1.57 -3.11
C ASP A 50 -7.38 0.85 -3.12
N ILE A 51 -6.39 1.47 -2.49
CA ILE A 51 -5.02 0.96 -2.46
C ILE A 51 -4.45 1.11 -1.04
N VAL A 52 -3.78 0.08 -0.57
CA VAL A 52 -2.98 0.10 0.66
C VAL A 52 -1.53 -0.11 0.27
N VAL A 53 -0.66 0.81 0.66
CA VAL A 53 0.79 0.71 0.48
C VAL A 53 1.40 0.47 1.85
N THR A 54 1.98 -0.69 2.09
CA THR A 54 2.48 -1.03 3.41
C THR A 54 3.88 -1.63 3.38
N ASP A 55 4.67 -1.30 4.40
CA ASP A 55 5.94 -1.98 4.63
C ASP A 55 5.66 -3.45 4.97
N LEU A 56 6.56 -4.32 4.57
CA LEU A 56 6.46 -5.75 4.86
C LEU A 56 6.82 -6.04 6.32
N LYS A 57 7.92 -5.48 6.80
CA LYS A 57 8.39 -5.72 8.17
C LYS A 57 8.07 -4.55 9.09
N MET A 58 7.21 -4.79 10.05
CA MET A 58 6.79 -3.80 11.04
C MET A 58 6.59 -4.47 12.38
N SER A 59 6.56 -3.65 13.44
CA SER A 59 6.17 -4.10 14.77
C SER A 59 4.69 -4.48 14.79
N ASN A 60 4.32 -5.43 15.60
CA ASN A 60 2.96 -5.93 15.81
C ASN A 60 2.41 -6.72 14.63
N ILE A 61 1.90 -6.06 13.61
CA ILE A 61 1.30 -6.72 12.44
C ILE A 61 2.23 -6.47 11.24
N ASP A 62 2.73 -7.53 10.61
CA ASP A 62 3.56 -7.37 9.41
C ASP A 62 2.70 -7.16 8.16
N GLY A 63 3.35 -6.78 7.05
CA GLY A 63 2.66 -6.45 5.81
C GLY A 63 1.88 -7.62 5.21
N MET A 64 2.37 -8.85 5.34
CA MET A 64 1.64 -10.01 4.82
C MET A 64 0.42 -10.34 5.65
N GLN A 65 0.51 -10.17 6.98
CA GLN A 65 -0.64 -10.33 7.86
C GLN A 65 -1.71 -9.29 7.53
N LEU A 66 -1.28 -8.05 7.31
CA LEU A 66 -2.18 -6.97 6.92
C LEU A 66 -2.82 -7.26 5.57
N PHE A 67 -2.04 -7.74 4.60
CA PHE A 67 -2.56 -8.12 3.28
C PHE A 67 -3.66 -9.18 3.40
N ARG A 68 -3.43 -10.21 4.20
CA ARG A 68 -4.42 -11.29 4.37
C ARG A 68 -5.72 -10.78 4.99
N PHE A 69 -5.59 -9.85 5.94
CA PHE A 69 -6.74 -9.16 6.52
C PHE A 69 -7.51 -8.37 5.47
N VAL A 70 -6.81 -7.60 4.65
CA VAL A 70 -7.42 -6.81 3.57
C VAL A 70 -8.11 -7.72 2.56
N LYS A 71 -7.46 -8.79 2.15
CA LYS A 71 -8.01 -9.72 1.15
C LYS A 71 -9.31 -10.35 1.63
N GLU A 72 -9.37 -10.71 2.91
CA GLU A 72 -10.56 -11.30 3.49
C GLU A 72 -11.68 -10.29 3.71
N LYS A 73 -11.33 -9.12 4.24
CA LYS A 73 -12.31 -8.11 4.66
C LYS A 73 -12.72 -7.17 3.53
N CYS A 74 -11.78 -6.75 2.72
CA CYS A 74 -11.98 -5.75 1.67
C CYS A 74 -11.36 -6.24 0.36
N PRO A 75 -11.96 -7.25 -0.29
CA PRO A 75 -11.32 -7.93 -1.43
C PRO A 75 -11.06 -7.05 -2.66
N ASP A 76 -11.75 -5.91 -2.76
CA ASP A 76 -11.53 -4.99 -3.88
C ASP A 76 -10.36 -4.02 -3.66
N THR A 77 -9.80 -3.99 -2.46
CA THR A 77 -8.67 -3.13 -2.15
C THR A 77 -7.37 -3.79 -2.60
N GLU A 78 -6.59 -3.07 -3.41
CA GLU A 78 -5.29 -3.56 -3.86
C GLU A 78 -4.22 -3.27 -2.81
N VAL A 79 -3.25 -4.18 -2.66
CA VAL A 79 -2.17 -4.02 -1.70
C VAL A 79 -0.83 -4.03 -2.41
N ILE A 80 -0.02 -3.01 -2.14
CA ILE A 80 1.35 -2.89 -2.60
C ILE A 80 2.25 -3.02 -1.36
N LEU A 81 3.23 -3.92 -1.42
CA LEU A 81 4.21 -4.06 -0.35
C LEU A 81 5.48 -3.29 -0.68
N ILE A 82 6.10 -2.73 0.37
CA ILE A 82 7.41 -2.11 0.30
C ILE A 82 8.33 -2.90 1.24
N SER A 83 9.55 -3.21 0.80
CA SER A 83 10.44 -4.01 1.65
C SER A 83 11.91 -3.76 1.39
N GLY A 84 12.69 -3.62 2.46
CA GLY A 84 14.15 -3.68 2.40
C GLY A 84 14.67 -5.11 2.23
N PHE A 85 13.79 -6.10 2.29
CA PHE A 85 14.12 -7.52 2.18
C PHE A 85 13.40 -8.17 0.99
N ALA A 86 13.21 -7.41 -0.09
CA ALA A 86 12.51 -7.87 -1.28
C ALA A 86 13.40 -8.78 -2.13
N THR A 87 13.55 -10.04 -1.70
CA THR A 87 14.22 -11.06 -2.50
C THR A 87 13.25 -11.57 -3.56
N ILE A 88 13.78 -12.22 -4.60
CA ILE A 88 12.95 -12.84 -5.65
C ILE A 88 11.95 -13.82 -5.02
N GLU A 89 12.40 -14.60 -4.05
CA GLU A 89 11.56 -15.60 -3.39
C GLU A 89 10.43 -14.97 -2.58
N VAL A 90 10.73 -13.93 -1.81
CA VAL A 90 9.72 -13.21 -1.03
C VAL A 90 8.69 -12.57 -1.97
N ALA A 91 9.16 -11.92 -3.03
CA ALA A 91 8.28 -11.29 -4.02
C ALA A 91 7.38 -12.32 -4.70
N ARG A 92 7.94 -13.46 -5.08
CA ARG A 92 7.18 -14.54 -5.73
C ARG A 92 6.04 -15.02 -4.84
N LYS A 93 6.33 -15.30 -3.57
CA LYS A 93 5.31 -15.75 -2.62
C LYS A 93 4.20 -14.72 -2.41
N ALA A 94 4.58 -13.46 -2.25
CA ALA A 94 3.62 -12.39 -2.06
C ALA A 94 2.68 -12.25 -3.27
N LEU A 95 3.25 -12.26 -4.47
CA LEU A 95 2.48 -12.16 -5.71
C LEU A 95 1.55 -13.37 -5.89
N GLN A 96 2.01 -14.57 -5.54
CA GLN A 96 1.19 -15.79 -5.61
C GLN A 96 -0.02 -15.71 -4.68
N GLU A 97 0.11 -15.07 -3.53
CA GLU A 97 -1.00 -14.90 -2.60
C GLU A 97 -2.00 -13.82 -3.06
N GLY A 98 -1.59 -12.96 -4.00
CA GLY A 98 -2.47 -11.94 -4.55
C GLY A 98 -2.08 -10.50 -4.24
N VAL A 99 -0.91 -10.29 -3.62
CA VAL A 99 -0.36 -8.94 -3.47
C VAL A 99 -0.17 -8.33 -4.85
N ARG A 100 -0.56 -7.08 -5.02
CA ARG A 100 -0.52 -6.44 -6.32
C ARG A 100 0.90 -6.28 -6.86
N ASP A 101 1.80 -5.82 -6.00
CA ASP A 101 3.22 -5.74 -6.34
C ASP A 101 4.04 -5.54 -5.07
N ILE A 102 5.35 -5.70 -5.20
CA ILE A 102 6.30 -5.47 -4.11
C ILE A 102 7.43 -4.59 -4.64
N ILE A 103 7.73 -3.53 -3.89
CA ILE A 103 8.74 -2.55 -4.26
C ILE A 103 9.88 -2.59 -3.25
N ALA A 104 11.11 -2.73 -3.74
CA ALA A 104 12.29 -2.80 -2.90
C ALA A 104 12.68 -1.42 -2.36
N LYS A 105 13.10 -1.37 -1.11
CA LYS A 105 13.75 -0.19 -0.51
C LYS A 105 15.25 -0.24 -0.79
N PRO A 106 15.90 0.89 -1.07
CA PRO A 106 15.33 2.21 -1.28
C PRO A 106 14.60 2.31 -2.61
N PHE A 107 13.50 3.07 -2.64
CA PHE A 107 12.71 3.24 -3.85
C PHE A 107 12.60 4.72 -4.22
N LYS A 108 12.28 4.96 -5.48
CA LYS A 108 11.95 6.31 -5.96
C LYS A 108 10.44 6.49 -5.85
N ILE A 109 10.00 7.69 -5.46
CA ILE A 109 8.58 8.00 -5.36
C ILE A 109 7.86 7.76 -6.70
N SER A 110 8.55 8.02 -7.82
CA SER A 110 8.02 7.76 -9.15
C SER A 110 7.62 6.30 -9.37
N GLN A 111 8.32 5.35 -8.74
CA GLN A 111 7.97 3.93 -8.84
C GLN A 111 6.59 3.65 -8.25
N ILE A 112 6.30 4.25 -7.09
CA ILE A 112 4.98 4.11 -6.45
C ILE A 112 3.91 4.80 -7.30
N LYS A 113 4.18 6.02 -7.76
CA LYS A 113 3.24 6.78 -8.60
C LYS A 113 2.89 6.04 -9.88
N ASP A 114 3.89 5.50 -10.57
CA ASP A 114 3.69 4.78 -11.82
C ASP A 114 2.85 3.52 -11.61
N LEU A 115 3.12 2.80 -10.53
CA LEU A 115 2.37 1.60 -10.20
C LEU A 115 0.91 1.94 -9.88
N ILE A 116 0.67 3.01 -9.12
CA ILE A 116 -0.70 3.45 -8.81
C ILE A 116 -1.45 3.83 -10.10
N LYS A 117 -0.80 4.55 -11.00
CA LYS A 117 -1.39 4.90 -12.29
C LYS A 117 -1.76 3.67 -13.12
N LYS A 118 -0.89 2.67 -13.10
CA LYS A 118 -1.15 1.40 -13.78
C LYS A 118 -2.37 0.70 -13.20
N ILE A 119 -2.48 0.65 -11.88
CA ILE A 119 -3.63 0.04 -11.20
C ILE A 119 -4.92 0.76 -11.57
N ILE A 120 -4.91 2.08 -11.54
CA ILE A 120 -6.07 2.90 -11.92
C ILE A 120 -6.48 2.61 -13.37
N SER A 121 -5.51 2.59 -14.28
CA SER A 121 -5.75 2.32 -15.70
C SER A 121 -6.40 0.96 -15.92
N GLU A 122 -5.95 -0.05 -15.21
CA GLU A 122 -6.51 -1.41 -15.31
C GLU A 122 -7.93 -1.51 -14.76
N LYS A 123 -8.25 -0.73 -13.71
CA LYS A 123 -9.58 -0.75 -13.10
C LYS A 123 -10.63 0.05 -13.90
N HIS A 124 -10.18 1.11 -14.54
CA HIS A 124 -11.08 2.06 -15.22
C HIS A 124 -10.88 2.10 -16.74
N GLY A 125 -9.93 1.34 -17.21
CA GLY A 125 -9.65 1.21 -18.64
C GLY A 125 -10.37 0.04 -19.27
#